data_a30557070f1bb1929496a11a8d5ea547
#
_entry.id   a30557070f1bb1929496a11a8d5ea547
#
_cell.length_a   1.000
_cell.length_b   1.000
_cell.length_c   1.000
_cell.angle_alpha   90.00
_cell.angle_beta   90.00
_cell.angle_gamma   90.00
#
_symmetry.space_group_name_H-M   'P 1'
#
loop_
_entity.id
_entity.type
_entity.pdbx_description
1 polymer ?
#
loop_
_entity_poly.entity_id
_entity_poly.type
_entity_poly.pdbx_seq_one_letter_code
_entity_poly.pdbx_strand_id
1 'polypeptide(L)'
;MKNKLRLKQYITSTLIVFICLFVMFLILNIYEYKTYTKNFNNKISAIVTLVKDKYPEITDKEIIEIINSNKQSDDSFFLKYGIDIDNKAVLLENDKSYHTFLFINISFLIITIASLCILYFRYNYKRKNDIKDIIKYIEQINRRNYELEIDTISEDELSILKNEIYKTAVMLKEAALNSNKDKLNLKKSLEDISHQLKTPLTSILVLLDNLIDEPDMDSSIRNDFIIDIKRNVININFLVQALLKLSKFDANTVHFIRKENDLEMIVKEAIKNVSTLCDLRNINIKLNTLENAKVVCDAKWQIEAITNIIKNAIEHSKDNSSIIINIDNNRVYSKIEVIDFGDGISKRDIKHIFERFYKGENATSNSIGIGLALAKTIIEEDKGTIAVESNESNTKFTIKYFKLTFE
;
A
#
# COMPACT_ATOMS: atom_id res chain seq x y z
N MET A 1 -12.70 -6.07 -15.51
CA MET A 1 -13.19 -6.81 -16.69
C MET A 1 -13.28 -8.33 -16.47
N LYS A 2 -12.42 -8.94 -15.67
CA LYS A 2 -12.39 -10.41 -15.41
C LYS A 2 -13.49 -10.92 -14.45
N ASN A 3 -14.01 -10.12 -13.53
CA ASN A 3 -15.11 -10.52 -12.61
C ASN A 3 -16.44 -10.80 -13.31
N LYS A 4 -16.70 -10.15 -14.43
CA LYS A 4 -17.82 -10.53 -15.32
C LYS A 4 -17.64 -11.95 -15.89
N LEU A 5 -16.41 -12.47 -15.94
CA LEU A 5 -16.14 -13.78 -16.54
C LEU A 5 -16.57 -14.96 -15.65
N ARG A 6 -16.35 -14.94 -14.32
CA ARG A 6 -16.71 -16.08 -13.44
C ARG A 6 -18.18 -16.11 -13.09
N LEU A 7 -18.79 -14.96 -12.77
CA LEU A 7 -20.24 -14.89 -12.66
C LEU A 7 -20.87 -15.31 -14.00
N LYS A 8 -20.28 -14.86 -15.11
CA LYS A 8 -20.66 -15.29 -16.46
C LYS A 8 -20.41 -16.78 -16.66
N GLN A 9 -19.30 -17.35 -16.21
CA GLN A 9 -19.02 -18.79 -16.28
C GLN A 9 -19.98 -19.62 -15.41
N TYR A 10 -20.32 -19.14 -14.21
CA TYR A 10 -21.31 -19.81 -13.36
C TYR A 10 -22.70 -19.73 -13.97
N ILE A 11 -23.12 -18.55 -14.43
CA ILE A 11 -24.38 -18.36 -15.15
C ILE A 11 -24.39 -19.17 -16.44
N THR A 12 -23.28 -19.21 -17.19
CA THR A 12 -23.21 -20.03 -18.42
C THR A 12 -23.23 -21.52 -18.12
N SER A 13 -22.56 -22.00 -17.06
CA SER A 13 -22.61 -23.41 -16.67
C SER A 13 -24.02 -23.83 -16.20
N THR A 14 -24.71 -23.00 -15.41
CA THR A 14 -26.09 -23.26 -15.00
C THR A 14 -27.06 -23.18 -16.19
N LEU A 15 -26.84 -22.26 -17.12
CA LEU A 15 -27.60 -22.11 -18.34
C LEU A 15 -27.40 -23.33 -19.27
N ILE A 16 -26.17 -23.83 -19.41
CA ILE A 16 -25.88 -25.04 -20.20
C ILE A 16 -26.57 -26.25 -19.60
N VAL A 17 -26.49 -26.45 -18.27
CA VAL A 17 -27.19 -27.55 -17.58
C VAL A 17 -28.69 -27.44 -17.81
N PHE A 18 -29.25 -26.25 -17.68
CA PHE A 18 -30.69 -26.02 -17.92
C PHE A 18 -31.07 -26.30 -19.36
N ILE A 19 -30.27 -25.86 -20.34
CA ILE A 19 -30.53 -26.14 -21.77
C ILE A 19 -30.42 -27.62 -22.05
N CYS A 20 -29.42 -28.34 -21.51
CA CYS A 20 -29.30 -29.79 -21.68
C CYS A 20 -30.50 -30.54 -21.10
N LEU A 21 -30.96 -30.15 -19.90
CA LEU A 21 -32.14 -30.72 -19.27
C LEU A 21 -33.40 -30.41 -20.09
N PHE A 22 -33.55 -29.19 -20.60
CA PHE A 22 -34.68 -28.80 -21.44
C PHE A 22 -34.72 -29.57 -22.77
N VAL A 23 -33.58 -29.74 -23.44
CA VAL A 23 -33.46 -30.54 -24.67
C VAL A 23 -33.83 -32.01 -24.40
N MET A 24 -33.34 -32.58 -23.29
CA MET A 24 -33.70 -33.95 -22.89
C MET A 24 -35.17 -34.10 -22.61
N PHE A 25 -35.80 -33.11 -21.96
CA PHE A 25 -37.25 -33.06 -21.76
C PHE A 25 -38.02 -33.04 -23.08
N LEU A 26 -37.59 -32.22 -24.06
CA LEU A 26 -38.22 -32.20 -25.39
C LEU A 26 -38.11 -33.54 -26.12
N ILE A 27 -36.92 -34.18 -26.07
CA ILE A 27 -36.70 -35.47 -26.70
C ILE A 27 -37.60 -36.55 -26.10
N LEU A 28 -37.74 -36.57 -24.76
CA LEU A 28 -38.64 -37.50 -24.06
C LEU A 28 -40.09 -37.27 -24.48
N ASN A 29 -40.57 -36.03 -24.52
CA ASN A 29 -41.95 -35.72 -24.93
C ASN A 29 -42.22 -36.11 -26.40
N ILE A 30 -41.24 -35.88 -27.31
CA ILE A 30 -41.41 -36.32 -28.72
C ILE A 30 -41.46 -37.85 -28.82
N TYR A 31 -40.62 -38.56 -28.07
CA TYR A 31 -40.62 -40.00 -28.03
C TYR A 31 -41.95 -40.55 -27.53
N GLU A 32 -42.47 -40.00 -26.45
CA GLU A 32 -43.72 -40.40 -25.85
C GLU A 32 -44.92 -40.06 -26.74
N TYR A 33 -44.93 -38.89 -27.38
CA TYR A 33 -45.94 -38.54 -28.39
C TYR A 33 -45.97 -39.56 -29.56
N LYS A 34 -44.79 -39.96 -30.05
CA LYS A 34 -44.70 -41.01 -31.09
C LYS A 34 -45.27 -42.36 -30.62
N THR A 35 -44.93 -42.73 -29.38
CA THR A 35 -45.40 -43.99 -28.80
C THR A 35 -46.91 -43.96 -28.61
N TYR A 36 -47.47 -42.86 -28.12
CA TYR A 36 -48.87 -42.63 -27.98
C TYR A 36 -49.57 -42.69 -29.32
N THR A 37 -49.13 -41.99 -30.33
CA THR A 37 -49.65 -41.98 -31.67
C THR A 37 -49.63 -43.38 -32.30
N LYS A 38 -48.54 -44.13 -32.12
CA LYS A 38 -48.45 -45.52 -32.59
C LYS A 38 -49.46 -46.42 -31.92
N ASN A 39 -49.64 -46.33 -30.60
CA ASN A 39 -50.60 -47.11 -29.85
C ASN A 39 -52.04 -46.79 -30.27
N PHE A 40 -52.36 -45.50 -30.44
CA PHE A 40 -53.63 -45.02 -30.93
C PHE A 40 -53.93 -45.57 -32.33
N ASN A 41 -53.03 -45.45 -33.29
CA ASN A 41 -53.16 -45.93 -34.64
C ASN A 41 -53.32 -47.45 -34.66
N ASN A 42 -52.63 -48.22 -33.83
CA ASN A 42 -52.79 -49.67 -33.72
C ASN A 42 -54.19 -50.05 -33.23
N LYS A 43 -54.77 -49.31 -32.26
CA LYS A 43 -56.11 -49.53 -31.75
C LYS A 43 -57.20 -49.25 -32.86
N ILE A 44 -57.01 -48.13 -33.57
CA ILE A 44 -57.89 -47.79 -34.72
C ILE A 44 -57.83 -48.90 -35.80
N SER A 45 -56.56 -49.31 -36.14
CA SER A 45 -56.39 -50.41 -37.12
C SER A 45 -57.05 -51.71 -36.68
N ALA A 46 -57.00 -52.10 -35.41
CA ALA A 46 -57.62 -53.26 -34.86
C ALA A 46 -59.18 -53.15 -34.95
N ILE A 47 -59.71 -51.96 -34.63
CA ILE A 47 -61.17 -51.70 -34.76
C ILE A 47 -61.63 -51.85 -36.23
N VAL A 48 -60.90 -51.23 -37.14
CA VAL A 48 -61.19 -51.30 -38.57
C VAL A 48 -61.13 -52.74 -39.08
N THR A 49 -60.13 -53.51 -38.64
CA THR A 49 -59.99 -54.93 -38.98
C THR A 49 -61.22 -55.72 -38.46
N LEU A 50 -61.58 -55.52 -37.20
CA LEU A 50 -62.80 -56.23 -36.62
C LEU A 50 -64.10 -55.86 -37.31
N VAL A 51 -64.24 -54.58 -37.70
CA VAL A 51 -65.46 -54.14 -38.47
C VAL A 51 -65.49 -54.81 -39.85
N LYS A 52 -64.38 -54.90 -40.55
CA LYS A 52 -64.24 -55.53 -41.84
C LYS A 52 -64.52 -57.02 -41.78
N ASP A 53 -64.01 -57.72 -40.76
CA ASP A 53 -64.24 -59.13 -40.55
C ASP A 53 -65.72 -59.44 -40.30
N LYS A 54 -66.41 -58.54 -39.60
CA LYS A 54 -67.80 -58.71 -39.23
C LYS A 54 -68.78 -58.31 -40.37
N TYR A 55 -68.38 -57.36 -41.22
CA TYR A 55 -69.16 -56.80 -42.31
C TYR A 55 -68.32 -56.75 -43.60
N PRO A 56 -68.17 -57.91 -44.29
CA PRO A 56 -67.35 -58.02 -45.52
C PRO A 56 -67.80 -57.18 -46.69
N GLU A 57 -69.04 -56.73 -46.65
CA GLU A 57 -69.68 -55.92 -47.71
C GLU A 57 -69.22 -54.49 -47.77
N ILE A 58 -68.56 -53.98 -46.68
CA ILE A 58 -68.05 -52.63 -46.60
C ILE A 58 -66.71 -52.53 -47.38
N THR A 59 -66.71 -51.67 -48.39
CA THR A 59 -65.53 -51.48 -49.23
C THR A 59 -64.42 -50.67 -48.54
N ASP A 60 -63.15 -50.89 -48.89
CA ASP A 60 -62.04 -50.13 -48.34
C ASP A 60 -62.21 -48.63 -48.58
N LYS A 61 -62.87 -48.21 -49.64
CA LYS A 61 -63.16 -46.83 -49.99
C LYS A 61 -64.08 -46.15 -48.99
N GLU A 62 -65.15 -46.87 -48.58
CA GLU A 62 -66.07 -46.38 -47.55
C GLU A 62 -65.42 -46.26 -46.17
N ILE A 63 -64.54 -47.19 -45.82
CA ILE A 63 -63.80 -47.13 -44.56
C ILE A 63 -62.87 -45.89 -44.51
N ILE A 64 -62.14 -45.62 -45.60
CA ILE A 64 -61.25 -44.45 -45.70
C ILE A 64 -62.09 -43.15 -45.67
N GLU A 65 -63.24 -43.13 -46.29
CA GLU A 65 -64.15 -41.98 -46.29
C GLU A 65 -64.74 -41.73 -44.89
N ILE A 66 -65.05 -42.78 -44.11
CA ILE A 66 -65.43 -42.66 -42.70
C ILE A 66 -64.35 -42.14 -41.82
N ILE A 67 -63.11 -42.65 -41.95
CA ILE A 67 -61.99 -42.24 -41.17
C ILE A 67 -61.62 -40.76 -41.47
N ASN A 68 -61.71 -40.31 -42.70
CA ASN A 68 -61.46 -38.96 -43.11
C ASN A 68 -62.61 -37.99 -42.99
N SER A 69 -63.77 -38.47 -42.62
CA SER A 69 -65.01 -37.66 -42.47
C SER A 69 -64.82 -36.78 -41.20
N ASN A 70 -64.85 -35.46 -41.36
CA ASN A 70 -64.87 -34.47 -40.24
C ASN A 70 -66.32 -34.43 -39.58
N LYS A 71 -67.07 -35.52 -39.54
CA LYS A 71 -68.31 -35.53 -38.79
C LYS A 71 -68.03 -35.49 -37.30
N GLN A 72 -68.55 -34.47 -36.61
CA GLN A 72 -68.60 -34.47 -35.16
C GLN A 72 -69.32 -35.71 -34.64
N SER A 73 -68.77 -36.34 -33.63
CA SER A 73 -69.40 -37.45 -32.92
C SER A 73 -70.67 -36.97 -32.29
N ASP A 74 -71.76 -37.82 -32.41
CA ASP A 74 -72.91 -37.58 -31.60
C ASP A 74 -72.72 -38.09 -30.20
N ASP A 75 -72.37 -37.09 -29.29
CA ASP A 75 -72.04 -37.37 -27.89
C ASP A 75 -73.13 -38.14 -27.17
N SER A 76 -74.43 -38.00 -27.59
CA SER A 76 -75.56 -38.69 -27.03
C SER A 76 -75.55 -40.22 -27.30
N PHE A 77 -74.93 -40.63 -28.41
CA PHE A 77 -74.78 -42.05 -28.77
C PHE A 77 -73.72 -42.73 -27.85
N PHE A 78 -72.61 -42.07 -27.57
CA PHE A 78 -71.56 -42.65 -26.73
C PHE A 78 -71.92 -42.67 -25.23
N LEU A 79 -72.71 -41.68 -24.75
CA LEU A 79 -73.25 -41.65 -23.40
C LEU A 79 -74.20 -42.83 -23.12
N LYS A 80 -74.98 -43.32 -24.11
CA LYS A 80 -75.79 -44.51 -23.97
C LYS A 80 -74.99 -45.77 -23.60
N TYR A 81 -73.72 -45.81 -23.97
CA TYR A 81 -72.85 -46.95 -23.72
C TYR A 81 -71.84 -46.65 -22.53
N GLY A 82 -72.12 -45.59 -21.77
CA GLY A 82 -71.34 -45.25 -20.62
C GLY A 82 -69.95 -44.63 -20.98
N ILE A 83 -69.79 -44.11 -22.20
CA ILE A 83 -68.62 -43.53 -22.71
C ILE A 83 -68.76 -42.01 -22.67
N ASP A 84 -68.05 -41.34 -21.75
CA ASP A 84 -67.97 -39.87 -21.64
C ASP A 84 -66.78 -39.41 -22.44
N ILE A 85 -67.02 -38.72 -23.56
CA ILE A 85 -65.94 -38.25 -24.48
C ILE A 85 -65.10 -37.14 -23.86
N ASP A 86 -65.66 -36.32 -22.99
CA ASP A 86 -65.03 -35.19 -22.40
C ASP A 86 -64.09 -35.54 -21.19
N ASN A 87 -64.44 -36.63 -20.49
CA ASN A 87 -63.76 -36.94 -19.21
C ASN A 87 -62.66 -37.98 -19.31
N LYS A 88 -62.72 -38.93 -20.30
CA LYS A 88 -61.62 -39.91 -20.46
C LYS A 88 -61.55 -40.39 -21.93
N ALA A 89 -60.31 -40.43 -22.43
CA ALA A 89 -60.03 -41.07 -23.70
C ALA A 89 -60.25 -42.58 -23.57
N VAL A 90 -61.50 -43.06 -23.92
CA VAL A 90 -61.99 -44.45 -23.80
C VAL A 90 -61.02 -45.49 -24.35
N LEU A 91 -60.27 -45.12 -25.39
CA LEU A 91 -59.25 -45.99 -26.00
C LEU A 91 -57.99 -46.13 -25.14
N LEU A 92 -57.83 -45.34 -24.06
CA LEU A 92 -56.59 -45.23 -23.24
C LEU A 92 -56.84 -45.61 -21.77
N GLU A 93 -58.10 -45.91 -21.34
CA GLU A 93 -58.47 -46.13 -19.94
C GLU A 93 -57.64 -47.25 -19.25
N ASN A 94 -57.13 -48.19 -20.00
CA ASN A 94 -56.24 -49.26 -19.50
C ASN A 94 -54.81 -49.18 -20.06
N ASP A 95 -54.40 -48.04 -20.61
CA ASP A 95 -53.07 -47.92 -21.19
C ASP A 95 -52.05 -47.51 -20.13
N LYS A 96 -51.19 -48.45 -19.72
CA LYS A 96 -50.05 -48.22 -18.80
C LYS A 96 -49.13 -47.11 -19.30
N SER A 97 -49.21 -46.80 -20.59
CA SER A 97 -48.36 -45.74 -21.21
C SER A 97 -48.65 -44.38 -20.62
N TYR A 98 -49.85 -43.98 -20.27
CA TYR A 98 -50.28 -42.73 -19.71
C TYR A 98 -49.65 -42.52 -18.29
N HIS A 99 -49.76 -43.55 -17.45
CA HIS A 99 -49.17 -43.49 -16.10
C HIS A 99 -47.64 -43.46 -16.14
N THR A 100 -47.04 -44.17 -17.10
CA THR A 100 -45.59 -44.12 -17.32
C THR A 100 -45.14 -42.74 -17.77
N PHE A 101 -45.89 -42.11 -18.69
CA PHE A 101 -45.66 -40.73 -19.13
C PHE A 101 -45.70 -39.73 -17.98
N LEU A 102 -46.71 -39.73 -17.15
CA LEU A 102 -46.83 -38.88 -15.98
C LEU A 102 -45.67 -39.11 -15.01
N PHE A 103 -45.31 -40.36 -14.73
CA PHE A 103 -44.25 -40.72 -13.83
C PHE A 103 -42.88 -40.20 -14.33
N ILE A 104 -42.57 -40.34 -15.62
CA ILE A 104 -41.31 -39.85 -16.22
C ILE A 104 -41.26 -38.32 -16.15
N ASN A 105 -42.33 -37.61 -16.49
CA ASN A 105 -42.37 -36.15 -16.45
C ASN A 105 -42.23 -35.60 -15.02
N ILE A 106 -42.94 -36.20 -14.05
CA ILE A 106 -42.81 -35.80 -12.62
C ILE A 106 -41.41 -36.09 -12.11
N SER A 107 -40.83 -37.26 -12.41
CA SER A 107 -39.49 -37.64 -12.02
C SER A 107 -38.44 -36.66 -12.59
N PHE A 108 -38.60 -36.28 -13.86
CA PHE A 108 -37.75 -35.30 -14.51
C PHE A 108 -37.84 -33.94 -13.84
N LEU A 109 -39.03 -33.46 -13.51
CA LEU A 109 -39.23 -32.20 -12.77
C LEU A 109 -38.55 -32.22 -11.41
N ILE A 110 -38.69 -33.34 -10.68
CA ILE A 110 -38.03 -33.49 -9.37
C ILE A 110 -36.49 -33.44 -9.51
N ILE A 111 -35.93 -34.13 -10.51
CA ILE A 111 -34.48 -34.15 -10.75
C ILE A 111 -33.97 -32.74 -11.12
N THR A 112 -34.70 -31.98 -11.94
CA THR A 112 -34.31 -30.60 -12.31
C THR A 112 -34.30 -29.68 -11.09
N ILE A 113 -35.37 -29.73 -10.27
CA ILE A 113 -35.44 -28.95 -9.03
C ILE A 113 -34.32 -29.33 -8.07
N ALA A 114 -34.05 -30.63 -7.87
CA ALA A 114 -32.99 -31.11 -7.03
C ALA A 114 -31.61 -30.63 -7.49
N SER A 115 -31.33 -30.67 -8.81
CA SER A 115 -30.05 -30.19 -9.37
C SER A 115 -29.86 -28.69 -9.15
N LEU A 116 -30.89 -27.87 -9.34
CA LEU A 116 -30.86 -26.43 -9.09
C LEU A 116 -30.63 -26.11 -7.60
N CYS A 117 -31.30 -26.85 -6.70
CA CYS A 117 -31.11 -26.73 -5.27
C CYS A 117 -29.65 -27.04 -4.87
N ILE A 118 -29.05 -28.13 -5.39
CA ILE A 118 -27.65 -28.49 -5.09
C ILE A 118 -26.71 -27.37 -5.54
N LEU A 119 -26.91 -26.83 -6.75
CA LEU A 119 -26.06 -25.71 -7.24
C LEU A 119 -26.20 -24.47 -6.37
N TYR A 120 -27.41 -24.11 -5.98
CA TYR A 120 -27.69 -22.99 -5.08
C TYR A 120 -27.05 -23.16 -3.71
N PHE A 121 -27.15 -24.35 -3.10
CA PHE A 121 -26.52 -24.62 -1.80
C PHE A 121 -25.00 -24.58 -1.87
N ARG A 122 -24.38 -25.14 -2.93
CA ARG A 122 -22.93 -25.07 -3.13
C ARG A 122 -22.44 -23.63 -3.27
N TYR A 123 -23.16 -22.80 -4.02
CA TYR A 123 -22.84 -21.38 -4.18
C TYR A 123 -22.90 -20.63 -2.84
N ASN A 124 -24.01 -20.79 -2.10
CA ASN A 124 -24.18 -20.13 -0.81
C ASN A 124 -23.17 -20.61 0.23
N TYR A 125 -22.83 -21.88 0.27
CA TYR A 125 -21.84 -22.43 1.19
C TYR A 125 -20.46 -21.82 0.93
N LYS A 126 -20.02 -21.75 -0.31
CA LYS A 126 -18.75 -21.13 -0.69
C LYS A 126 -18.73 -19.66 -0.29
N ARG A 127 -19.76 -18.89 -0.66
CA ARG A 127 -19.89 -17.46 -0.32
C ARG A 127 -19.83 -17.22 1.20
N LYS A 128 -20.49 -18.05 2.00
CA LYS A 128 -20.48 -17.95 3.45
C LYS A 128 -19.08 -18.18 4.04
N ASN A 129 -18.31 -19.11 3.50
CA ASN A 129 -16.94 -19.35 3.94
C ASN A 129 -16.01 -18.17 3.57
N ASP A 130 -16.12 -17.62 2.35
CA ASP A 130 -15.34 -16.45 1.95
C ASP A 130 -15.60 -15.24 2.84
N ILE A 131 -16.85 -15.01 3.26
CA ILE A 131 -17.21 -13.95 4.21
C ILE A 131 -16.59 -14.22 5.60
N LYS A 132 -16.59 -15.47 6.07
CA LYS A 132 -15.94 -15.84 7.34
C LYS A 132 -14.44 -15.55 7.32
N ASP A 133 -13.76 -15.86 6.21
CA ASP A 133 -12.34 -15.56 6.05
C ASP A 133 -12.08 -14.07 6.11
N ILE A 134 -12.90 -13.26 5.45
CA ILE A 134 -12.82 -11.79 5.50
C ILE A 134 -12.95 -11.28 6.95
N ILE A 135 -13.94 -11.78 7.69
CA ILE A 135 -14.13 -11.42 9.10
C ILE A 135 -12.88 -11.78 9.92
N LYS A 136 -12.32 -12.98 9.72
CA LYS A 136 -11.10 -13.44 10.38
C LYS A 136 -9.90 -12.53 10.09
N TYR A 137 -9.74 -12.08 8.82
CA TYR A 137 -8.68 -11.14 8.45
C TYR A 137 -8.84 -9.79 9.17
N ILE A 138 -10.05 -9.25 9.22
CA ILE A 138 -10.34 -8.00 9.95
C ILE A 138 -10.05 -8.16 11.44
N GLU A 139 -10.41 -9.29 12.06
CA GLU A 139 -10.09 -9.56 13.46
C GLU A 139 -8.56 -9.64 13.71
N GLN A 140 -7.80 -10.23 12.81
CA GLN A 140 -6.34 -10.27 12.91
C GLN A 140 -5.74 -8.87 12.84
N ILE A 141 -6.19 -8.04 11.89
CA ILE A 141 -5.78 -6.63 11.78
C ILE A 141 -6.08 -5.87 13.07
N ASN A 142 -7.28 -6.03 13.64
CA ASN A 142 -7.68 -5.37 14.89
C ASN A 142 -6.80 -5.79 16.09
N ARG A 143 -6.28 -7.02 16.07
CA ARG A 143 -5.31 -7.51 17.07
C ARG A 143 -3.87 -7.11 16.75
N ARG A 144 -3.66 -6.23 15.78
CA ARG A 144 -2.34 -5.78 15.28
C ARG A 144 -1.49 -6.90 14.67
N ASN A 145 -2.09 -7.99 14.28
CA ASN A 145 -1.45 -9.03 13.49
C ASN A 145 -1.70 -8.74 12.01
N TYR A 146 -0.71 -8.19 11.33
CA TYR A 146 -0.80 -7.78 9.93
C TYR A 146 -0.27 -8.85 8.95
N GLU A 147 0.15 -10.03 9.46
CA GLU A 147 0.61 -11.15 8.63
C GLU A 147 -0.59 -11.98 8.21
N LEU A 148 -1.15 -11.63 7.06
CA LEU A 148 -2.31 -12.31 6.49
C LEU A 148 -1.86 -13.25 5.37
N GLU A 149 -2.17 -14.53 5.51
CA GLU A 149 -2.09 -15.49 4.41
C GLU A 149 -3.40 -15.42 3.62
N ILE A 150 -3.42 -14.63 2.56
CA ILE A 150 -4.58 -14.48 1.70
C ILE A 150 -4.39 -15.27 0.42
N ASP A 151 -5.28 -16.23 0.18
CA ASP A 151 -5.33 -16.97 -1.08
C ASP A 151 -5.93 -16.08 -2.18
N THR A 152 -5.07 -15.54 -3.06
CA THR A 152 -5.43 -14.56 -4.08
C THR A 152 -5.90 -15.18 -5.40
N ILE A 153 -6.08 -16.51 -5.45
CA ILE A 153 -6.31 -17.27 -6.69
C ILE A 153 -7.70 -17.07 -7.28
N SER A 154 -8.66 -16.48 -6.55
CA SER A 154 -10.01 -16.28 -7.06
C SER A 154 -10.25 -14.85 -7.58
N GLU A 155 -10.98 -14.71 -8.70
CA GLU A 155 -11.26 -13.43 -9.38
C GLU A 155 -12.73 -12.98 -9.20
N ASP A 156 -13.37 -13.29 -8.08
CA ASP A 156 -14.74 -12.87 -7.76
C ASP A 156 -14.77 -11.53 -6.99
N GLU A 157 -15.96 -10.97 -6.76
CA GLU A 157 -16.12 -9.69 -6.05
C GLU A 157 -15.53 -9.71 -4.63
N LEU A 158 -15.62 -10.87 -3.95
CA LEU A 158 -15.03 -11.03 -2.61
C LEU A 158 -13.50 -11.08 -2.65
N SER A 159 -12.90 -11.52 -3.77
CA SER A 159 -11.44 -11.47 -3.96
C SER A 159 -10.91 -10.06 -4.09
N ILE A 160 -11.67 -9.16 -4.73
CA ILE A 160 -11.31 -7.73 -4.78
C ILE A 160 -11.29 -7.17 -3.36
N LEU A 161 -12.32 -7.48 -2.56
CA LEU A 161 -12.37 -7.06 -1.17
C LEU A 161 -11.22 -7.66 -0.34
N LYS A 162 -10.90 -8.95 -0.51
CA LYS A 162 -9.74 -9.60 0.11
C LYS A 162 -8.43 -8.89 -0.25
N ASN A 163 -8.24 -8.52 -1.52
CA ASN A 163 -7.05 -7.80 -1.98
C ASN A 163 -6.95 -6.39 -1.38
N GLU A 164 -8.05 -5.65 -1.26
CA GLU A 164 -8.04 -4.32 -0.63
C GLU A 164 -7.75 -4.42 0.89
N ILE A 165 -8.27 -5.44 1.56
CA ILE A 165 -7.94 -5.72 2.96
C ILE A 165 -6.44 -6.04 3.10
N TYR A 166 -5.87 -6.83 2.19
CA TYR A 166 -4.44 -7.15 2.18
C TYR A 166 -3.57 -5.89 2.01
N LYS A 167 -3.87 -5.06 1.04
CA LYS A 167 -3.17 -3.78 0.85
C LYS A 167 -3.23 -2.91 2.10
N THR A 168 -4.42 -2.81 2.71
CA THR A 168 -4.61 -2.06 3.95
C THR A 168 -3.78 -2.65 5.10
N ALA A 169 -3.72 -3.99 5.23
CA ALA A 169 -2.89 -4.65 6.23
C ALA A 169 -1.40 -4.36 6.03
N VAL A 170 -0.91 -4.40 4.78
CA VAL A 170 0.49 -4.05 4.44
C VAL A 170 0.79 -2.59 4.80
N MET A 171 -0.08 -1.65 4.43
CA MET A 171 0.07 -0.23 4.80
C MET A 171 0.10 -0.02 6.32
N LEU A 172 -0.78 -0.71 7.06
CA LEU A 172 -0.79 -0.64 8.52
C LEU A 172 0.46 -1.26 9.15
N LYS A 173 0.97 -2.36 8.58
CA LYS A 173 2.25 -2.97 9.00
C LYS A 173 3.41 -1.99 8.85
N GLU A 174 3.53 -1.36 7.68
CA GLU A 174 4.56 -0.34 7.42
C GLU A 174 4.43 0.85 8.36
N ALA A 175 3.22 1.37 8.55
CA ALA A 175 2.98 2.48 9.47
C ALA A 175 3.35 2.12 10.92
N ALA A 176 3.01 0.90 11.38
CA ALA A 176 3.37 0.42 12.71
C ALA A 176 4.89 0.25 12.88
N LEU A 177 5.58 -0.29 11.88
CA LEU A 177 7.05 -0.43 11.88
C LEU A 177 7.74 0.94 11.92
N ASN A 178 7.29 1.89 11.09
CA ASN A 178 7.82 3.25 11.07
C ASN A 178 7.57 3.95 12.41
N SER A 179 6.37 3.87 12.97
CA SER A 179 6.04 4.45 14.28
C SER A 179 6.92 3.87 15.40
N ASN A 180 7.19 2.56 15.39
CA ASN A 180 8.09 1.94 16.35
C ASN A 180 9.54 2.41 16.18
N LYS A 181 10.01 2.54 14.94
CA LYS A 181 11.34 3.08 14.62
C LYS A 181 11.47 4.51 15.12
N ASP A 182 10.48 5.36 14.87
CA ASP A 182 10.47 6.76 15.33
C ASP A 182 10.49 6.85 16.86
N LYS A 183 9.73 5.98 17.55
CA LYS A 183 9.72 5.88 19.00
C LYS A 183 11.09 5.50 19.57
N LEU A 184 11.78 4.54 18.95
CA LEU A 184 13.13 4.14 19.33
C LEU A 184 14.15 5.25 19.10
N ASN A 185 14.05 5.93 17.95
CA ASN A 185 14.91 7.07 17.62
C ASN A 185 14.68 8.22 18.62
N LEU A 186 13.44 8.53 18.96
CA LEU A 186 13.10 9.55 19.95
C LEU A 186 13.67 9.19 21.33
N LYS A 187 13.51 7.91 21.77
CA LYS A 187 14.06 7.43 23.03
C LYS A 187 15.59 7.62 23.08
N LYS A 188 16.29 7.16 22.02
CA LYS A 188 17.73 7.32 21.90
C LYS A 188 18.15 8.80 21.96
N SER A 189 17.45 9.66 21.22
CA SER A 189 17.70 11.10 21.22
C SER A 189 17.53 11.72 22.61
N LEU A 190 16.51 11.33 23.38
CA LEU A 190 16.29 11.80 24.76
C LEU A 190 17.41 11.33 25.72
N GLU A 191 17.86 10.09 25.57
CA GLU A 191 18.99 9.55 26.34
C GLU A 191 20.28 10.34 26.05
N ASP A 192 20.57 10.56 24.74
CA ASP A 192 21.74 11.33 24.31
C ASP A 192 21.70 12.79 24.82
N ILE A 193 20.54 13.46 24.72
CA ILE A 193 20.30 14.80 25.25
C ILE A 193 20.61 14.85 26.76
N SER A 194 20.05 13.87 27.50
CA SER A 194 20.21 13.81 28.94
C SER A 194 21.69 13.68 29.34
N HIS A 195 22.43 12.83 28.62
CA HIS A 195 23.88 12.69 28.83
C HIS A 195 24.66 13.96 28.48
N GLN A 196 24.35 14.62 27.36
CA GLN A 196 25.02 15.83 26.90
C GLN A 196 24.73 17.05 27.81
N LEU A 197 23.60 17.09 28.50
CA LEU A 197 23.26 18.11 29.48
C LEU A 197 23.88 17.81 30.86
N LYS A 198 23.91 16.55 31.28
CA LYS A 198 24.42 16.15 32.60
C LYS A 198 25.89 16.47 32.75
N THR A 199 26.70 16.20 31.73
CA THR A 199 28.19 16.41 31.83
C THR A 199 28.57 17.85 32.11
N PRO A 200 28.17 18.88 31.34
CA PRO A 200 28.52 20.26 31.63
C PRO A 200 27.88 20.77 32.93
N LEU A 201 26.66 20.29 33.27
CA LEU A 201 26.00 20.67 34.52
C LEU A 201 26.76 20.13 35.74
N THR A 202 27.21 18.88 35.70
CA THR A 202 28.05 18.31 36.77
C THR A 202 29.38 19.05 36.89
N SER A 203 30.01 19.40 35.76
CA SER A 203 31.24 20.20 35.77
C SER A 203 31.02 21.56 36.42
N ILE A 204 29.91 22.25 36.10
CA ILE A 204 29.57 23.53 36.73
C ILE A 204 29.44 23.36 38.25
N LEU A 205 28.70 22.35 38.70
CA LEU A 205 28.49 22.08 40.14
C LEU A 205 29.79 21.83 40.86
N VAL A 206 30.66 20.96 40.33
CA VAL A 206 31.98 20.68 40.93
C VAL A 206 32.87 21.94 41.01
N LEU A 207 32.89 22.77 39.95
CA LEU A 207 33.65 24.01 39.97
C LEU A 207 33.08 25.02 40.98
N LEU A 208 31.75 25.08 41.13
CA LEU A 208 31.10 25.92 42.11
C LEU A 208 31.39 25.44 43.54
N ASP A 209 31.31 24.13 43.81
CA ASP A 209 31.62 23.55 45.11
C ASP A 209 33.07 23.88 45.52
N ASN A 210 34.04 23.70 44.61
CA ASN A 210 35.42 24.07 44.85
C ASN A 210 35.62 25.58 45.15
N LEU A 211 34.86 26.46 44.45
CA LEU A 211 34.92 27.92 44.73
C LEU A 211 34.34 28.28 46.08
N ILE A 212 33.38 27.49 46.59
CA ILE A 212 32.74 27.69 47.90
C ILE A 212 33.62 27.14 49.02
N ASP A 213 34.21 25.94 48.82
CA ASP A 213 34.99 25.24 49.84
C ASP A 213 36.37 25.85 50.06
N GLU A 214 36.93 26.53 49.05
CA GLU A 214 38.25 27.20 49.14
C GLU A 214 38.14 28.73 48.92
N PRO A 215 37.68 29.50 49.94
CA PRO A 215 37.52 30.96 49.84
C PRO A 215 38.82 31.69 49.56
N ASP A 216 39.96 31.17 50.07
CA ASP A 216 41.29 31.74 49.91
C ASP A 216 42.06 31.24 48.69
N MET A 217 41.41 30.62 47.74
CA MET A 217 41.97 30.15 46.47
C MET A 217 42.67 31.28 45.74
N ASP A 218 43.81 30.95 45.10
CA ASP A 218 44.52 31.88 44.24
C ASP A 218 43.61 32.52 43.18
N SER A 219 43.72 33.82 43.00
CA SER A 219 42.89 34.63 42.12
C SER A 219 43.01 34.19 40.67
N SER A 220 44.10 33.62 40.22
CA SER A 220 44.29 33.08 38.87
C SER A 220 43.41 31.80 38.70
N ILE A 221 43.49 30.85 39.64
CA ILE A 221 42.76 29.61 39.63
C ILE A 221 41.27 29.90 39.75
N ARG A 222 40.86 30.85 40.58
CA ARG A 222 39.47 31.29 40.72
C ARG A 222 38.93 31.83 39.38
N ASN A 223 39.71 32.65 38.67
CA ASN A 223 39.32 33.17 37.36
C ASN A 223 39.18 32.06 36.32
N ASP A 224 40.08 31.07 36.32
CA ASP A 224 39.98 29.91 35.40
C ASP A 224 38.69 29.12 35.64
N PHE A 225 38.32 28.86 36.91
CA PHE A 225 37.07 28.19 37.24
C PHE A 225 35.84 28.98 36.76
N ILE A 226 35.82 30.30 36.93
CA ILE A 226 34.74 31.17 36.47
C ILE A 226 34.65 31.15 34.93
N ILE A 227 35.77 31.14 34.23
CA ILE A 227 35.84 31.05 32.76
C ILE A 227 35.30 29.69 32.30
N ASP A 228 35.65 28.60 32.98
CA ASP A 228 35.16 27.27 32.64
C ASP A 228 33.67 27.09 32.94
N ILE A 229 33.16 27.64 34.05
CA ILE A 229 31.71 27.70 34.31
C ILE A 229 31.03 28.47 33.20
N LYS A 230 31.49 29.64 32.83
CA LYS A 230 30.92 30.44 31.74
C LYS A 230 30.88 29.67 30.41
N ARG A 231 32.00 28.96 30.10
CA ARG A 231 32.06 28.11 28.88
C ARG A 231 31.03 27.01 28.90
N ASN A 232 30.85 26.31 30.01
CA ASN A 232 29.85 25.26 30.17
C ASN A 232 28.41 25.81 30.04
N VAL A 233 28.09 26.97 30.60
CA VAL A 233 26.80 27.64 30.47
C VAL A 233 26.54 28.01 29.02
N ILE A 234 27.50 28.54 28.27
CA ILE A 234 27.38 28.86 26.85
C ILE A 234 27.12 27.59 26.04
N ASN A 235 27.81 26.49 26.33
CA ASN A 235 27.61 25.20 25.68
C ASN A 235 26.17 24.63 25.90
N ILE A 236 25.68 24.72 27.16
CA ILE A 236 24.29 24.32 27.46
C ILE A 236 23.28 25.17 26.68
N ASN A 237 23.49 26.49 26.64
CA ASN A 237 22.57 27.36 25.88
C ASN A 237 22.58 27.04 24.39
N PHE A 238 23.75 26.80 23.81
CA PHE A 238 23.87 26.37 22.40
C PHE A 238 23.13 25.03 22.15
N LEU A 239 23.31 24.06 23.05
CA LEU A 239 22.63 22.75 22.96
C LEU A 239 21.11 22.93 22.98
N VAL A 240 20.60 23.74 23.93
CA VAL A 240 19.16 24.00 24.04
C VAL A 240 18.59 24.64 22.76
N GLN A 241 19.30 25.66 22.22
CA GLN A 241 18.88 26.32 20.99
C GLN A 241 18.88 25.38 19.77
N ALA A 242 19.88 24.52 19.65
CA ALA A 242 19.95 23.53 18.58
C ALA A 242 18.85 22.49 18.70
N LEU A 243 18.52 22.05 19.91
CA LEU A 243 17.41 21.13 20.19
C LEU A 243 16.05 21.75 19.85
N LEU A 244 15.84 23.02 20.21
CA LEU A 244 14.60 23.73 19.87
C LEU A 244 14.43 23.85 18.34
N LYS A 245 15.53 24.11 17.61
CA LYS A 245 15.50 24.13 16.14
C LYS A 245 15.13 22.75 15.59
N LEU A 246 15.80 21.67 16.01
CA LEU A 246 15.50 20.31 15.57
C LEU A 246 14.05 19.89 15.89
N SER A 247 13.57 20.19 17.10
CA SER A 247 12.18 19.90 17.49
C SER A 247 11.15 20.58 16.57
N LYS A 248 11.42 21.81 16.12
CA LYS A 248 10.56 22.51 15.17
C LYS A 248 10.54 21.83 13.79
N PHE A 249 11.68 21.31 13.33
CA PHE A 249 11.75 20.51 12.10
C PHE A 249 11.01 19.20 12.21
N ASP A 250 11.21 18.45 13.30
CA ASP A 250 10.54 17.17 13.53
C ASP A 250 9.01 17.31 13.61
N ALA A 251 8.53 18.43 14.16
CA ALA A 251 7.10 18.74 14.23
C ALA A 251 6.52 19.31 12.92
N ASN A 252 7.32 19.46 11.85
CA ASN A 252 6.95 20.13 10.60
C ASN A 252 6.31 21.51 10.82
N THR A 253 6.71 22.23 11.89
CA THR A 253 6.15 23.55 12.25
C THR A 253 6.97 24.70 11.66
N VAL A 254 8.06 24.40 10.98
CA VAL A 254 8.90 25.41 10.30
C VAL A 254 8.25 25.81 8.99
N HIS A 255 7.89 27.08 8.87
CA HIS A 255 7.42 27.65 7.62
C HIS A 255 8.59 28.20 6.81
N PHE A 256 8.97 27.51 5.73
CA PHE A 256 10.01 27.95 4.82
C PHE A 256 9.49 29.01 3.87
N ILE A 257 10.19 30.15 3.80
CA ILE A 257 9.93 31.20 2.84
C ILE A 257 10.87 31.02 1.64
N ARG A 258 10.50 30.13 0.74
CA ARG A 258 11.31 29.80 -0.43
C ARG A 258 11.20 30.89 -1.49
N LYS A 259 12.35 31.42 -1.89
CA LYS A 259 12.48 32.41 -2.98
C LYS A 259 13.68 32.04 -3.82
N GLU A 260 13.73 32.56 -5.05
CA GLU A 260 14.95 32.47 -5.85
C GLU A 260 16.03 33.33 -5.22
N ASN A 261 17.13 32.72 -4.80
CA ASN A 261 18.27 33.35 -4.14
C ASN A 261 19.56 33.05 -4.88
N ASP A 262 20.51 34.00 -4.83
CA ASP A 262 21.87 33.83 -5.31
C ASP A 262 22.66 33.00 -4.30
N LEU A 263 23.24 31.90 -4.75
CA LEU A 263 23.96 30.96 -3.89
C LEU A 263 25.27 31.57 -3.37
N GLU A 264 25.91 32.43 -4.16
CA GLU A 264 27.14 33.15 -3.77
C GLU A 264 26.86 34.10 -2.60
N MET A 265 25.71 34.81 -2.64
CA MET A 265 25.33 35.71 -1.52
C MET A 265 25.05 34.92 -0.23
N ILE A 266 24.43 33.75 -0.32
CA ILE A 266 24.17 32.86 0.84
C ILE A 266 25.51 32.40 1.43
N VAL A 267 26.44 31.96 0.59
CA VAL A 267 27.80 31.50 1.05
C VAL A 267 28.60 32.63 1.65
N LYS A 268 28.57 33.83 1.04
CA LYS A 268 29.27 35.01 1.60
C LYS A 268 28.75 35.38 2.98
N GLU A 269 27.44 35.32 3.21
CA GLU A 269 26.87 35.62 4.53
C GLU A 269 27.24 34.52 5.55
N ALA A 270 27.26 33.25 5.12
CA ALA A 270 27.73 32.16 5.98
C ALA A 270 29.20 32.29 6.36
N ILE A 271 30.06 32.70 5.42
CA ILE A 271 31.50 33.01 5.69
C ILE A 271 31.64 34.15 6.72
N LYS A 272 30.87 35.20 6.56
CA LYS A 272 30.83 36.32 7.49
C LYS A 272 30.48 35.89 8.92
N ASN A 273 29.53 34.97 9.08
CA ASN A 273 29.12 34.44 10.39
C ASN A 273 30.24 33.69 11.13
N VAL A 274 31.25 33.21 10.43
CA VAL A 274 32.37 32.45 10.99
C VAL A 274 33.71 33.27 11.00
N SER A 275 33.68 34.54 10.56
CA SER A 275 34.90 35.36 10.40
C SER A 275 35.73 35.42 11.67
N THR A 276 35.13 35.65 12.84
CA THR A 276 35.86 35.69 14.13
C THR A 276 36.54 34.36 14.44
N LEU A 277 35.97 33.21 14.09
CA LEU A 277 36.61 31.91 14.27
C LEU A 277 37.80 31.73 13.33
N CYS A 278 37.68 32.22 12.10
CA CYS A 278 38.75 32.23 11.12
C CYS A 278 39.96 33.07 11.61
N ASP A 279 39.67 34.28 12.11
CA ASP A 279 40.69 35.18 12.64
C ASP A 279 41.43 34.57 13.84
N LEU A 280 40.73 33.96 14.78
CA LEU A 280 41.31 33.30 15.96
C LEU A 280 42.23 32.15 15.61
N ARG A 281 41.98 31.41 14.51
CA ARG A 281 42.79 30.27 14.08
C ARG A 281 43.69 30.59 12.87
N ASN A 282 43.66 31.81 12.41
CA ASN A 282 44.39 32.28 11.21
C ASN A 282 44.07 31.41 9.96
N ILE A 283 42.80 31.10 9.77
CA ILE A 283 42.33 30.29 8.63
C ILE A 283 41.82 31.22 7.53
N ASN A 284 42.31 31.02 6.30
CA ASN A 284 41.89 31.79 5.14
C ASN A 284 40.85 31.02 4.31
N ILE A 285 39.64 31.60 4.11
CA ILE A 285 38.60 31.02 3.26
C ILE A 285 38.73 31.59 1.85
N LYS A 286 38.94 30.71 0.85
CA LYS A 286 38.97 31.05 -0.57
C LYS A 286 37.62 30.66 -1.22
N LEU A 287 36.85 31.65 -1.67
CA LEU A 287 35.62 31.44 -2.40
C LEU A 287 35.87 31.54 -3.91
N ASN A 288 35.56 30.46 -4.63
CA ASN A 288 35.65 30.38 -6.10
C ASN A 288 34.26 30.21 -6.66
N THR A 289 33.79 31.17 -7.43
CA THR A 289 32.51 31.08 -8.16
C THR A 289 32.80 30.89 -9.62
N LEU A 290 32.50 29.72 -10.18
CA LEU A 290 32.71 29.40 -11.58
C LEU A 290 31.58 29.96 -12.45
N GLU A 291 30.34 29.83 -12.00
CA GLU A 291 29.13 30.33 -12.67
C GLU A 291 28.15 30.86 -11.64
N ASN A 292 27.35 31.87 -12.03
CA ASN A 292 26.30 32.40 -11.16
C ASN A 292 25.22 31.33 -10.95
N ALA A 293 24.97 30.93 -9.72
CA ALA A 293 24.07 29.87 -9.32
C ALA A 293 22.89 30.42 -8.52
N LYS A 294 21.69 30.27 -9.07
CA LYS A 294 20.44 30.60 -8.39
C LYS A 294 19.72 29.34 -7.93
N VAL A 295 19.14 29.38 -6.74
CA VAL A 295 18.42 28.26 -6.11
C VAL A 295 17.14 28.78 -5.45
N VAL A 296 16.07 28.02 -5.57
CA VAL A 296 14.82 28.30 -4.84
C VAL A 296 14.90 27.68 -3.46
N CYS A 297 15.15 28.49 -2.46
CA CYS A 297 15.36 28.04 -1.08
C CYS A 297 14.97 29.14 -0.07
N ASP A 298 14.91 28.79 1.21
CA ASP A 298 14.89 29.77 2.28
C ASP A 298 16.33 30.19 2.64
N ALA A 299 16.72 31.40 2.21
CA ALA A 299 18.07 31.91 2.38
C ALA A 299 18.56 31.89 3.84
N LYS A 300 17.67 32.21 4.80
CA LYS A 300 18.02 32.24 6.23
C LYS A 300 18.44 30.88 6.77
N TRP A 301 17.65 29.85 6.42
CA TRP A 301 17.94 28.49 6.83
C TRP A 301 19.16 27.93 6.09
N GLN A 302 19.32 28.25 4.79
CA GLN A 302 20.50 27.79 4.05
C GLN A 302 21.82 28.46 4.55
N ILE A 303 21.77 29.72 4.93
CA ILE A 303 22.92 30.38 5.61
C ILE A 303 23.29 29.63 6.90
N GLU A 304 22.31 29.23 7.72
CA GLU A 304 22.54 28.44 8.92
C GLU A 304 23.19 27.08 8.61
N ALA A 305 22.67 26.37 7.60
CA ALA A 305 23.19 25.05 7.19
C ALA A 305 24.66 25.17 6.72
N ILE A 306 24.94 26.11 5.84
CA ILE A 306 26.30 26.32 5.29
C ILE A 306 27.25 26.81 6.38
N THR A 307 26.78 27.68 7.29
CA THR A 307 27.55 28.13 8.46
C THR A 307 27.99 26.93 9.32
N ASN A 308 27.10 25.97 9.58
CA ASN A 308 27.43 24.77 10.35
C ASN A 308 28.48 23.88 9.65
N ILE A 309 28.39 23.77 8.31
CA ILE A 309 29.38 23.01 7.53
C ILE A 309 30.76 23.72 7.55
N ILE A 310 30.78 25.03 7.33
CA ILE A 310 32.04 25.82 7.35
C ILE A 310 32.65 25.79 8.75
N LYS A 311 31.82 25.92 9.80
CA LYS A 311 32.27 25.82 11.20
C LYS A 311 32.91 24.46 11.47
N ASN A 312 32.34 23.39 11.01
CA ASN A 312 32.91 22.06 11.13
C ASN A 312 34.27 21.98 10.39
N ALA A 313 34.37 22.54 9.18
CA ALA A 313 35.59 22.58 8.42
C ALA A 313 36.68 23.38 9.17
N ILE A 314 36.34 24.52 9.82
CA ILE A 314 37.26 25.30 10.65
C ILE A 314 37.71 24.50 11.87
N GLU A 315 36.79 23.83 12.57
CA GLU A 315 37.11 23.07 13.81
C GLU A 315 38.10 21.94 13.56
N HIS A 316 38.04 21.31 12.39
CA HIS A 316 38.90 20.18 12.01
C HIS A 316 40.11 20.55 11.17
N SER A 317 40.21 21.80 10.71
CA SER A 317 41.38 22.31 10.01
C SER A 317 42.55 22.60 10.98
N LYS A 318 43.78 22.54 10.46
CA LYS A 318 44.96 22.98 11.19
C LYS A 318 45.02 24.53 11.25
N ASP A 319 45.62 25.05 12.30
CA ASP A 319 45.85 26.51 12.40
C ASP A 319 46.74 26.97 11.24
N ASN A 320 46.59 28.22 10.79
CA ASN A 320 47.27 28.81 9.64
C ASN A 320 47.00 28.06 8.29
N SER A 321 45.88 27.38 8.16
CA SER A 321 45.48 26.65 6.94
C SER A 321 44.51 27.43 6.08
N SER A 322 44.03 26.82 5.03
CA SER A 322 42.99 27.41 4.17
C SER A 322 41.81 26.45 3.94
N ILE A 323 40.62 27.01 3.79
CA ILE A 323 39.40 26.29 3.37
C ILE A 323 39.04 26.81 1.99
N ILE A 324 38.71 25.91 1.08
CA ILE A 324 38.31 26.25 -0.27
C ILE A 324 36.80 25.99 -0.40
N ILE A 325 36.05 26.99 -0.88
CA ILE A 325 34.62 26.86 -1.18
C ILE A 325 34.46 27.11 -2.67
N ASN A 326 33.96 26.10 -3.38
CA ASN A 326 33.67 26.19 -4.82
C ASN A 326 32.17 26.23 -5.04
N ILE A 327 31.69 27.16 -5.85
CA ILE A 327 30.32 27.22 -6.35
C ILE A 327 30.34 26.91 -7.84
N ASP A 328 29.57 25.93 -8.24
CA ASP A 328 29.43 25.46 -9.62
C ASP A 328 27.97 25.33 -9.99
N ASN A 329 27.67 25.54 -11.28
CA ASN A 329 26.32 25.55 -11.76
C ASN A 329 26.26 24.87 -13.13
N ASN A 330 25.33 23.96 -13.33
CA ASN A 330 25.08 23.34 -14.62
C ASN A 330 23.58 23.25 -14.90
N ARG A 331 23.19 22.58 -16.00
CA ARG A 331 21.78 22.44 -16.40
C ARG A 331 20.96 21.61 -15.42
N VAL A 332 21.56 20.73 -14.63
CA VAL A 332 20.87 19.75 -13.79
C VAL A 332 20.83 20.19 -12.31
N TYR A 333 21.91 20.79 -11.82
CA TYR A 333 22.04 21.20 -10.41
C TYR A 333 22.94 22.41 -10.24
N SER A 334 22.76 23.12 -9.12
CA SER A 334 23.71 24.05 -8.54
C SER A 334 24.44 23.37 -7.39
N LYS A 335 25.76 23.54 -7.29
CA LYS A 335 26.61 22.79 -6.36
C LYS A 335 27.48 23.74 -5.52
N ILE A 336 27.61 23.41 -4.23
CA ILE A 336 28.60 23.99 -3.32
C ILE A 336 29.53 22.86 -2.86
N GLU A 337 30.80 23.07 -2.92
CA GLU A 337 31.81 22.20 -2.30
C GLU A 337 32.57 22.97 -1.24
N VAL A 338 32.68 22.46 -0.01
CA VAL A 338 33.46 22.98 1.08
C VAL A 338 34.60 21.98 1.34
N ILE A 339 35.83 22.40 1.15
CA ILE A 339 37.03 21.56 1.24
C ILE A 339 37.93 22.08 2.34
N ASP A 340 38.17 21.28 3.34
CA ASP A 340 39.19 21.52 4.38
C ASP A 340 40.36 20.56 4.20
N PHE A 341 41.52 20.96 4.80
CA PHE A 341 42.76 20.20 4.78
C PHE A 341 43.14 19.75 6.19
N GLY A 342 42.17 19.25 6.94
CA GLY A 342 42.35 18.71 8.29
C GLY A 342 42.80 17.24 8.30
N ASP A 343 42.62 16.60 9.46
CA ASP A 343 43.06 15.21 9.70
C ASP A 343 42.12 14.16 9.06
N GLY A 344 41.09 14.61 8.33
CA GLY A 344 40.10 13.75 7.67
C GLY A 344 39.14 13.08 8.62
N ILE A 345 38.24 12.27 8.04
CA ILE A 345 37.22 11.52 8.75
C ILE A 345 37.41 10.01 8.47
N SER A 346 37.38 9.19 9.52
CA SER A 346 37.55 7.76 9.40
C SER A 346 36.41 7.14 8.54
N LYS A 347 36.66 6.04 7.81
CA LYS A 347 35.65 5.32 7.04
C LYS A 347 34.48 4.84 7.89
N ARG A 348 34.71 4.63 9.17
CA ARG A 348 33.67 4.25 10.13
C ARG A 348 32.77 5.46 10.44
N ASP A 349 33.37 6.61 10.71
CA ASP A 349 32.65 7.82 11.12
C ASP A 349 31.86 8.45 9.96
N ILE A 350 32.36 8.40 8.72
CA ILE A 350 31.69 8.96 7.53
C ILE A 350 30.20 8.54 7.43
N LYS A 351 29.87 7.33 7.85
CA LYS A 351 28.48 6.83 7.80
C LYS A 351 27.56 7.47 8.84
N HIS A 352 28.13 8.02 9.90
CA HIS A 352 27.42 8.47 11.09
C HIS A 352 27.50 9.98 11.34
N ILE A 353 28.37 10.73 10.64
CA ILE A 353 28.59 12.16 10.90
C ILE A 353 27.36 13.04 10.78
N PHE A 354 26.34 12.59 10.08
CA PHE A 354 25.04 13.27 9.96
C PHE A 354 24.00 12.78 10.99
N GLU A 355 24.34 11.80 11.84
CA GLU A 355 23.48 11.40 12.94
C GLU A 355 23.55 12.44 14.06
N ARG A 356 22.42 12.62 14.74
CA ARG A 356 22.32 13.57 15.88
C ARG A 356 23.17 13.08 17.02
N PHE A 357 23.91 14.01 17.67
CA PHE A 357 24.78 13.76 18.82
C PHE A 357 25.98 12.85 18.51
N TYR A 358 26.19 12.50 17.25
CA TYR A 358 27.38 11.73 16.89
C TYR A 358 28.64 12.57 16.97
N LYS A 359 29.65 12.00 17.61
CA LYS A 359 31.02 12.57 17.73
C LYS A 359 32.00 11.56 17.18
N GLY A 360 32.76 11.93 16.16
CA GLY A 360 33.86 11.11 15.64
C GLY A 360 35.02 11.01 16.63
N GLU A 361 35.95 10.11 16.36
CA GLU A 361 37.14 9.89 17.23
C GLU A 361 37.97 11.17 17.42
N ASN A 362 38.01 12.05 16.42
CA ASN A 362 38.77 13.32 16.45
C ASN A 362 37.88 14.52 16.81
N ALA A 363 36.72 14.31 17.44
CA ALA A 363 35.84 15.42 17.80
C ALA A 363 36.43 16.31 18.89
N THR A 364 36.32 17.62 18.72
CA THR A 364 36.71 18.57 19.75
C THR A 364 35.86 18.44 21.01
N SER A 365 36.41 18.69 22.20
CA SER A 365 35.67 18.61 23.46
C SER A 365 34.41 19.49 23.49
N ASN A 366 34.37 20.53 22.69
CA ASN A 366 33.28 21.51 22.62
C ASN A 366 32.25 21.18 21.54
N SER A 367 32.48 20.18 20.66
CA SER A 367 31.52 19.80 19.62
C SER A 367 30.35 19.03 20.25
N ILE A 368 29.11 19.34 19.87
CA ILE A 368 27.88 18.72 20.41
C ILE A 368 27.33 17.61 19.48
N GLY A 369 27.80 17.57 18.23
CA GLY A 369 27.36 16.59 17.25
C GLY A 369 25.96 16.86 16.67
N ILE A 370 25.50 18.13 16.69
CA ILE A 370 24.18 18.53 16.15
C ILE A 370 24.35 19.32 14.85
N GLY A 371 25.41 20.04 14.62
CA GLY A 371 25.58 21.00 13.53
C GLY A 371 25.39 20.36 12.13
N LEU A 372 26.07 19.23 11.86
CA LEU A 372 25.97 18.53 10.57
C LEU A 372 24.60 17.88 10.37
N ALA A 373 24.00 17.34 11.44
CA ALA A 373 22.63 16.78 11.38
C ALA A 373 21.60 17.87 11.04
N LEU A 374 21.72 19.05 11.68
CA LEU A 374 20.87 20.21 11.38
C LEU A 374 21.07 20.71 9.94
N ALA A 375 22.33 20.82 9.49
CA ALA A 375 22.64 21.21 8.13
C ALA A 375 22.03 20.29 7.10
N LYS A 376 22.15 18.97 7.30
CA LYS A 376 21.52 17.97 6.43
C LYS A 376 20.00 18.13 6.40
N THR A 377 19.34 18.23 7.55
CA THR A 377 17.89 18.43 7.62
C THR A 377 17.43 19.66 6.84
N ILE A 378 18.12 20.79 7.00
CA ILE A 378 17.77 22.04 6.30
C ILE A 378 17.95 21.92 4.78
N ILE A 379 19.04 21.29 4.34
CA ILE A 379 19.35 21.10 2.91
C ILE A 379 18.31 20.18 2.26
N GLU A 380 17.95 19.07 2.93
CA GLU A 380 16.98 18.10 2.44
C GLU A 380 15.55 18.69 2.38
N GLU A 381 15.18 19.57 3.29
CA GLU A 381 13.88 20.28 3.27
C GLU A 381 13.73 21.17 2.03
N ASP A 382 14.79 21.77 1.54
CA ASP A 382 14.80 22.50 0.27
C ASP A 382 15.13 21.60 -0.94
N LYS A 383 14.94 20.28 -0.81
CA LYS A 383 15.18 19.26 -1.86
C LYS A 383 16.63 19.21 -2.37
N GLY A 384 17.56 19.67 -1.55
CA GLY A 384 18.99 19.50 -1.79
C GLY A 384 19.48 18.14 -1.29
N THR A 385 20.72 17.82 -1.62
CA THR A 385 21.44 16.66 -1.09
C THR A 385 22.80 17.11 -0.55
N ILE A 386 23.27 16.44 0.50
CA ILE A 386 24.61 16.63 1.06
C ILE A 386 25.34 15.29 1.06
N ALA A 387 26.60 15.32 0.63
CA ALA A 387 27.51 14.18 0.66
C ALA A 387 28.87 14.61 1.21
N VAL A 388 29.63 13.64 1.71
CA VAL A 388 30.99 13.85 2.23
C VAL A 388 31.92 12.84 1.60
N GLU A 389 33.10 13.32 1.20
CA GLU A 389 34.24 12.53 0.79
C GLU A 389 35.43 12.96 1.65
N SER A 390 36.11 12.00 2.28
CA SER A 390 37.24 12.31 3.12
C SER A 390 38.33 11.27 2.98
N ASN A 391 39.56 11.75 3.10
CA ASN A 391 40.80 10.96 3.19
C ASN A 391 41.69 11.52 4.30
N GLU A 392 42.88 10.99 4.48
CA GLU A 392 43.82 11.39 5.54
C GLU A 392 44.36 12.84 5.42
N SER A 393 44.08 13.55 4.34
CA SER A 393 44.64 14.88 4.06
C SER A 393 43.59 15.95 3.77
N ASN A 394 42.36 15.58 3.51
CA ASN A 394 41.28 16.54 3.27
C ASN A 394 39.89 15.94 3.51
N THR A 395 38.94 16.82 3.79
CA THR A 395 37.51 16.50 3.81
C THR A 395 36.75 17.42 2.87
N LYS A 396 35.87 16.86 2.02
CA LYS A 396 35.07 17.60 1.05
C LYS A 396 33.59 17.33 1.32
N PHE A 397 32.85 18.36 1.70
CA PHE A 397 31.41 18.35 1.75
C PHE A 397 30.85 18.86 0.41
N THR A 398 29.94 18.13 -0.21
CA THR A 398 29.31 18.48 -1.46
C THR A 398 27.81 18.63 -1.25
N ILE A 399 27.28 19.83 -1.52
CA ILE A 399 25.83 20.15 -1.48
C ILE A 399 25.35 20.31 -2.92
N LYS A 400 24.22 19.71 -3.27
CA LYS A 400 23.60 19.86 -4.60
C LYS A 400 22.12 20.22 -4.48
N TYR A 401 21.69 21.24 -5.21
CA TYR A 401 20.30 21.65 -5.38
C TYR A 401 19.89 21.36 -6.82
N PHE A 402 18.96 20.44 -7.00
CA PHE A 402 18.53 20.02 -8.33
C PHE A 402 17.58 21.04 -8.95
N LYS A 403 17.79 21.38 -10.21
CA LYS A 403 16.91 22.22 -10.98
C LYS A 403 15.74 21.34 -11.44
N LEU A 404 14.55 21.57 -10.91
CA LEU A 404 13.34 20.93 -11.41
C LEU A 404 13.02 21.53 -12.77
N THR A 405 13.41 20.89 -13.86
CA THR A 405 12.82 21.11 -15.18
C THR A 405 11.43 20.51 -15.15
N PHE A 406 10.42 21.32 -14.85
CA PHE A 406 9.06 20.98 -15.26
C PHE A 406 8.99 21.32 -16.77
N GLU A 407 9.01 20.30 -17.63
CA GLU A 407 8.38 20.37 -18.94
C GLU A 407 6.86 20.17 -18.80
#